data_b8d79ab5117c5c58df15433f747e6eeb
#
_entry.id   b8d79ab5117c5c58df15433f747e6eeb
#
_cell.length_a   1.000
_cell.length_b   1.000
_cell.length_c   1.000
_cell.angle_alpha   90.00
_cell.angle_beta   90.00
_cell.angle_gamma   90.00
#
_symmetry.space_group_name_H-M   'P 1'
#
loop_
_entity.id
_entity.type
_entity.pdbx_description
1 polymer ?
#
loop_
_entity_poly.entity_id
_entity_poly.type
_entity_poly.pdbx_seq_one_letter_code
_entity_poly.pdbx_strand_id
1 'polypeptide(L)'
;MALQYSVTVNNARLDAIETAIGTSAILKIRTGAVPANCGAADSGTVLATVNLPSDWMAAAASGAKAKSGTWQDTSADATGTAAHFRVYDSGGVTCHIQGTVGTSGTDMIVDNTSFAATQSFTINTFTITASNA
;
A
#
# COMPACT_ATOMS: atom_id res chain seq x y z
N MET A 1 -17.86 20.19 17.85
CA MET A 1 -17.99 18.84 17.26
C MET A 1 -17.24 18.79 15.95
N ALA A 2 -16.46 17.75 15.72
CA ALA A 2 -15.80 17.56 14.43
C ALA A 2 -16.82 17.19 13.35
N LEU A 3 -16.51 17.58 12.11
CA LEU A 3 -17.31 17.17 10.95
C LEU A 3 -17.30 15.65 10.82
N GLN A 4 -18.45 15.06 10.58
CA GLN A 4 -18.60 13.61 10.42
C GLN A 4 -19.28 13.29 9.08
N TYR A 5 -18.96 12.11 8.56
CA TYR A 5 -19.57 11.58 7.35
C TYR A 5 -20.32 10.28 7.67
N SER A 6 -21.38 10.01 6.90
CA SER A 6 -22.08 8.72 7.00
C SER A 6 -21.18 7.58 6.51
N VAL A 7 -21.49 6.35 6.90
CA VAL A 7 -20.79 5.16 6.40
C VAL A 7 -20.85 5.07 4.88
N THR A 8 -21.98 5.40 4.28
CA THR A 8 -22.16 5.43 2.81
C THR A 8 -21.16 6.37 2.14
N VAL A 9 -21.02 7.60 2.67
CA VAL A 9 -20.08 8.58 2.12
C VAL A 9 -18.62 8.10 2.33
N ASN A 10 -18.29 7.57 3.50
CA ASN A 10 -16.95 7.07 3.76
C ASN A 10 -16.59 5.89 2.85
N ASN A 11 -17.50 4.96 2.62
CA ASN A 11 -17.28 3.86 1.69
C ASN A 11 -17.04 4.37 0.27
N ALA A 12 -17.81 5.35 -0.20
CA ALA A 12 -17.62 5.95 -1.52
C ALA A 12 -16.25 6.64 -1.65
N ARG A 13 -15.80 7.34 -0.61
CA ARG A 13 -14.48 7.98 -0.58
C ARG A 13 -13.37 6.93 -0.69
N LEU A 14 -13.49 5.82 0.03
CA LEU A 14 -12.51 4.73 0.00
C LEU A 14 -12.48 4.04 -1.35
N ASP A 15 -13.64 3.76 -1.94
CA ASP A 15 -13.71 3.13 -3.26
C ASP A 15 -13.14 4.03 -4.37
N ALA A 16 -13.22 5.34 -4.21
CA ALA A 16 -12.63 6.30 -5.14
C ALA A 16 -11.10 6.19 -5.20
N ILE A 17 -10.44 5.73 -4.14
CA ILE A 17 -8.98 5.53 -4.11
C ILE A 17 -8.58 4.51 -5.17
N GLU A 18 -9.21 3.35 -5.17
CA GLU A 18 -8.92 2.29 -6.15
C GLU A 18 -9.26 2.74 -7.57
N THR A 19 -10.38 3.40 -7.75
CA THR A 19 -10.80 3.91 -9.05
C THR A 19 -9.80 4.93 -9.61
N ALA A 20 -9.30 5.83 -8.78
CA ALA A 20 -8.35 6.87 -9.20
C ALA A 20 -6.98 6.28 -9.58
N ILE A 21 -6.51 5.26 -8.87
CA ILE A 21 -5.21 4.63 -9.12
C ILE A 21 -5.28 3.69 -10.32
N GLY A 22 -6.40 2.99 -10.49
CA GLY A 22 -6.66 2.13 -11.64
C GLY A 22 -6.36 0.66 -11.39
N THR A 23 -6.46 -0.13 -12.46
CA THR A 23 -6.43 -1.60 -12.41
C THR A 23 -5.05 -2.21 -12.64
N SER A 24 -4.02 -1.39 -12.81
CA SER A 24 -2.63 -1.83 -13.02
C SER A 24 -1.69 -1.18 -12.01
N ALA A 25 -2.14 -1.05 -10.77
CA ALA A 25 -1.36 -0.43 -9.70
C ALA A 25 -0.09 -1.23 -9.41
N ILE A 26 0.98 -0.51 -9.09
CA ILE A 26 2.28 -1.08 -8.74
C ILE A 26 2.63 -0.67 -7.32
N LEU A 27 2.92 -1.65 -6.49
CA LEU A 27 3.39 -1.44 -5.12
C LEU A 27 4.88 -1.67 -5.05
N LYS A 28 5.61 -0.73 -4.43
CA LYS A 28 7.04 -0.89 -4.15
C LYS A 28 7.30 -0.77 -2.66
N ILE A 29 8.04 -1.74 -2.13
CA ILE A 29 8.52 -1.73 -0.74
C ILE A 29 9.96 -1.21 -0.76
N ARG A 30 10.26 -0.29 0.15
CA ARG A 30 11.54 0.43 0.15
C ARG A 30 12.17 0.47 1.53
N THR A 31 13.48 0.71 1.56
CA THR A 31 14.24 1.01 2.77
C THR A 31 14.07 2.47 3.17
N GLY A 32 14.35 2.77 4.44
CA GLY A 32 14.43 4.15 4.93
C GLY A 32 13.08 4.77 5.26
N ALA A 33 13.10 5.99 5.74
CA ALA A 33 11.92 6.70 6.16
C ALA A 33 11.01 7.03 4.98
N VAL A 34 9.69 7.01 5.22
CA VAL A 34 8.70 7.42 4.23
C VAL A 34 8.92 8.90 3.86
N PRO A 35 8.86 9.27 2.57
CA PRO A 35 8.96 10.68 2.17
C PRO A 35 7.86 11.54 2.80
N ALA A 36 8.05 12.85 2.80
CA ALA A 36 7.13 13.79 3.46
C ALA A 36 5.69 13.70 2.95
N ASN A 37 5.51 13.40 1.66
CA ASN A 37 4.18 13.22 1.03
C ASN A 37 4.36 12.49 -0.30
N CYS A 38 3.24 12.12 -0.94
CA CYS A 38 3.27 11.43 -2.23
C CYS A 38 3.87 12.26 -3.36
N GLY A 39 3.84 13.58 -3.26
CA GLY A 39 4.47 14.46 -4.25
C GLY A 39 5.98 14.57 -4.13
N ALA A 40 6.55 14.15 -2.99
CA ALA A 40 8.00 14.14 -2.81
C ALA A 40 8.66 13.04 -3.64
N ALA A 41 9.92 13.23 -3.98
CA ALA A 41 10.69 12.22 -4.72
C ALA A 41 10.80 10.91 -3.94
N ASP A 42 10.91 9.81 -4.68
CA ASP A 42 11.18 8.49 -4.08
C ASP A 42 12.50 8.53 -3.30
N SER A 43 12.53 7.76 -2.22
CA SER A 43 13.73 7.61 -1.39
C SER A 43 13.97 6.14 -1.05
N GLY A 44 15.21 5.84 -0.64
CA GLY A 44 15.61 4.50 -0.27
C GLY A 44 15.75 3.56 -1.48
N THR A 45 16.05 2.31 -1.19
CA THR A 45 16.23 1.25 -2.20
C THR A 45 14.95 0.44 -2.34
N VAL A 46 14.55 0.11 -3.56
CA VAL A 46 13.42 -0.78 -3.82
C VAL A 46 13.82 -2.21 -3.45
N LEU A 47 13.10 -2.79 -2.50
CA LEU A 47 13.33 -4.17 -2.05
C LEU A 47 12.39 -5.16 -2.74
N ALA A 48 11.19 -4.74 -3.06
CA ALA A 48 10.20 -5.58 -3.73
C ALA A 48 9.30 -4.72 -4.62
N THR A 49 8.90 -5.30 -5.74
CA THR A 49 7.94 -4.72 -6.68
C THR A 49 6.79 -5.69 -6.85
N VAL A 50 5.58 -5.26 -6.51
CA VAL A 50 4.38 -6.08 -6.62
C VAL A 50 3.46 -5.46 -7.68
N ASN A 51 3.22 -6.21 -8.76
CA ASN A 51 2.17 -5.85 -9.70
C ASN A 51 0.85 -6.31 -9.11
N LEU A 52 0.05 -5.37 -8.62
CA LEU A 52 -1.18 -5.68 -7.92
C LEU A 52 -2.23 -6.27 -8.89
N PRO A 53 -3.10 -7.18 -8.40
CA PRO A 53 -4.20 -7.68 -9.25
C PRO A 53 -5.09 -6.54 -9.73
N SER A 54 -5.85 -6.76 -10.80
CA SER A 54 -6.75 -5.73 -11.35
C SER A 54 -7.79 -5.25 -10.32
N ASP A 55 -8.30 -6.16 -9.49
CA ASP A 55 -9.19 -5.86 -8.36
C ASP A 55 -8.38 -6.01 -7.06
N TRP A 56 -7.48 -5.05 -6.84
CA TRP A 56 -6.49 -5.15 -5.75
C TRP A 56 -7.03 -4.79 -4.36
N MET A 57 -8.22 -4.19 -4.29
CA MET A 57 -8.88 -3.89 -3.01
C MET A 57 -10.31 -4.42 -3.03
N ALA A 58 -10.76 -4.95 -1.90
CA ALA A 58 -12.17 -5.30 -1.73
C ALA A 58 -13.03 -4.03 -1.70
N ALA A 59 -14.33 -4.16 -1.99
CA ALA A 59 -15.27 -3.05 -1.85
C ALA A 59 -15.25 -2.53 -0.40
N ALA A 60 -15.31 -1.21 -0.23
CA ALA A 60 -15.33 -0.61 1.09
C ALA A 60 -16.60 -1.02 1.85
N ALA A 61 -16.44 -1.34 3.12
CA ALA A 61 -17.54 -1.71 4.02
C ALA A 61 -17.25 -1.18 5.42
N SER A 62 -18.28 -0.68 6.07
CA SER A 62 -18.17 -0.19 7.46
C SER A 62 -17.05 0.85 7.66
N GLY A 63 -16.79 1.67 6.66
CA GLY A 63 -15.76 2.70 6.73
C GLY A 63 -14.33 2.18 6.58
N ALA A 64 -14.13 0.98 6.07
CA ALA A 64 -12.82 0.39 5.84
C ALA A 64 -12.73 -0.28 4.48
N LYS A 65 -11.53 -0.35 3.91
CA LYS A 65 -11.26 -0.99 2.62
C LYS A 65 -10.00 -1.83 2.74
N ALA A 66 -10.15 -3.15 2.60
CA ALA A 66 -9.07 -4.12 2.76
C ALA A 66 -8.51 -4.57 1.41
N LYS A 67 -7.26 -5.05 1.43
CA LYS A 67 -6.67 -5.64 0.24
C LYS A 67 -7.47 -6.85 -0.23
N SER A 68 -7.45 -7.11 -1.54
CA SER A 68 -8.07 -8.28 -2.17
C SER A 68 -7.03 -9.04 -2.99
N GLY A 69 -7.16 -10.36 -3.02
CA GLY A 69 -6.23 -11.22 -3.74
C GLY A 69 -4.87 -11.34 -3.06
N THR A 70 -3.94 -11.97 -3.76
CA THR A 70 -2.59 -12.17 -3.27
C THR A 70 -1.67 -11.05 -3.74
N TRP A 71 -1.06 -10.39 -2.78
CA TRP A 71 -0.06 -9.35 -3.03
C TRP A 71 1.31 -9.93 -2.67
N GLN A 72 2.08 -10.33 -3.68
CA GLN A 72 3.38 -10.93 -3.45
C GLN A 72 4.38 -10.57 -4.55
N ASP A 73 5.65 -10.62 -4.18
CA ASP A 73 6.78 -10.63 -5.11
C ASP A 73 7.49 -11.98 -4.91
N THR A 74 7.57 -12.79 -5.94
CA THR A 74 8.20 -14.10 -5.86
C THR A 74 9.73 -14.02 -5.88
N SER A 75 10.29 -12.85 -6.17
CA SER A 75 11.73 -12.64 -6.23
C SER A 75 12.04 -11.17 -5.86
N ALA A 76 12.35 -10.96 -4.58
CA ALA A 76 12.69 -9.62 -4.09
C ALA A 76 13.84 -9.00 -4.88
N ASP A 77 13.77 -7.68 -5.09
CA ASP A 77 14.67 -6.95 -5.99
C ASP A 77 16.05 -6.69 -5.36
N ALA A 78 16.11 -6.61 -4.03
CA ALA A 78 17.35 -6.28 -3.33
C ALA A 78 17.32 -6.79 -1.89
N THR A 79 18.49 -6.83 -1.26
CA THR A 79 18.67 -7.13 0.15
C THR A 79 18.59 -5.85 0.98
N GLY A 80 17.85 -5.89 2.09
CA GLY A 80 17.72 -4.77 3.01
C GLY A 80 16.56 -4.94 3.97
N THR A 81 16.30 -3.91 4.76
CA THR A 81 15.21 -3.89 5.73
C THR A 81 14.08 -3.00 5.22
N ALA A 82 12.89 -3.59 5.09
CA ALA A 82 11.70 -2.87 4.67
C ALA A 82 11.27 -1.85 5.74
N ALA A 83 10.93 -0.64 5.34
CA ALA A 83 10.53 0.42 6.25
C ALA A 83 9.29 1.18 5.76
N HIS A 84 9.14 1.39 4.45
CA HIS A 84 7.96 2.06 3.90
C HIS A 84 7.57 1.47 2.55
N PHE A 85 6.36 1.83 2.11
CA PHE A 85 5.84 1.44 0.81
C PHE A 85 5.30 2.65 0.08
N ARG A 86 5.21 2.53 -1.25
CA ARG A 86 4.51 3.45 -2.13
C ARG A 86 3.70 2.68 -3.16
N VAL A 87 2.47 3.12 -3.40
CA VAL A 87 1.63 2.59 -4.47
C VAL A 87 1.58 3.61 -5.60
N TYR A 88 1.84 3.14 -6.81
CA TYR A 88 1.87 3.92 -8.04
C TYR A 88 0.76 3.48 -8.97
N ASP A 89 0.44 4.31 -9.95
CA ASP A 89 -0.38 3.89 -11.09
C ASP A 89 0.41 2.97 -12.03
N SER A 90 -0.17 2.63 -13.17
CA SER A 90 0.44 1.71 -14.15
C SER A 90 1.80 2.17 -14.68
N GLY A 91 2.09 3.47 -14.61
CA GLY A 91 3.39 4.01 -15.03
C GLY A 91 4.53 3.73 -14.05
N GLY A 92 4.20 3.40 -12.79
CA GLY A 92 5.19 3.09 -11.77
C GLY A 92 6.02 4.28 -11.30
N VAL A 93 5.58 5.51 -11.56
CA VAL A 93 6.32 6.75 -11.27
C VAL A 93 5.54 7.68 -10.34
N THR A 94 4.24 7.84 -10.57
CA THR A 94 3.40 8.74 -9.78
C THR A 94 2.88 8.04 -8.54
N CYS A 95 3.32 8.48 -7.36
CA CYS A 95 2.87 7.93 -6.08
C CYS A 95 1.48 8.43 -5.74
N HIS A 96 0.61 7.52 -5.35
CA HIS A 96 -0.77 7.82 -4.93
C HIS A 96 -1.03 7.49 -3.46
N ILE A 97 -0.33 6.49 -2.90
CA ILE A 97 -0.42 6.12 -1.49
C ILE A 97 0.98 5.85 -0.98
N GLN A 98 1.24 6.20 0.27
CA GLN A 98 2.47 5.81 0.94
C GLN A 98 2.21 5.59 2.43
N GLY A 99 3.05 4.79 3.05
CA GLY A 99 2.95 4.52 4.48
C GLY A 99 4.08 3.64 4.98
N THR A 100 3.98 3.23 6.23
CA THR A 100 5.00 2.42 6.91
C THR A 100 4.75 0.94 6.72
N VAL A 101 5.83 0.15 6.75
CA VAL A 101 5.82 -1.32 6.65
C VAL A 101 6.47 -1.91 7.89
N GLY A 102 5.85 -2.93 8.43
CA GLY A 102 6.39 -3.67 9.58
C GLY A 102 5.64 -4.96 9.83
N THR A 103 6.04 -5.66 10.88
CA THR A 103 5.38 -6.90 11.31
C THR A 103 4.20 -6.63 12.24
N SER A 104 4.09 -5.43 12.80
CA SER A 104 2.98 -4.98 13.63
C SER A 104 3.01 -3.47 13.80
N GLY A 105 1.86 -2.87 14.07
CA GLY A 105 1.77 -1.43 14.40
C GLY A 105 2.08 -0.47 13.25
N THR A 106 2.07 -0.94 12.01
CA THR A 106 2.36 -0.14 10.81
C THR A 106 1.18 -0.15 9.85
N ASP A 107 1.23 0.71 8.83
CA ASP A 107 0.14 0.82 7.86
C ASP A 107 -0.03 -0.45 7.04
N MET A 108 1.06 -1.12 6.72
CA MET A 108 1.08 -2.40 6.01
C MET A 108 1.78 -3.45 6.86
N ILE A 109 1.17 -4.62 6.99
CA ILE A 109 1.71 -5.72 7.79
C ILE A 109 2.28 -6.79 6.84
N VAL A 110 3.52 -7.17 7.10
CA VAL A 110 4.24 -8.22 6.38
C VAL A 110 4.74 -9.27 7.38
N ASP A 111 5.09 -10.45 6.88
CA ASP A 111 5.58 -11.54 7.74
C ASP A 111 7.04 -11.35 8.14
N ASN A 112 7.83 -10.62 7.33
CA ASN A 112 9.24 -10.40 7.58
C ASN A 112 9.69 -9.09 6.91
N THR A 113 10.38 -8.24 7.65
CA THR A 113 10.95 -6.99 7.12
C THR A 113 12.38 -7.14 6.62
N SER A 114 13.05 -8.24 6.94
CA SER A 114 14.40 -8.51 6.46
C SER A 114 14.34 -9.23 5.11
N PHE A 115 14.66 -8.51 4.04
CA PHE A 115 14.59 -9.02 2.67
C PHE A 115 15.97 -9.45 2.21
N ALA A 116 16.04 -10.61 1.56
CA ALA A 116 17.20 -11.02 0.77
C ALA A 116 16.81 -10.98 -0.71
N ALA A 117 17.72 -10.50 -1.58
CA ALA A 117 17.49 -10.51 -3.02
C ALA A 117 17.08 -11.92 -3.48
N THR A 118 16.11 -11.99 -4.38
CA THR A 118 15.50 -13.21 -4.92
C THR A 118 14.57 -13.97 -3.95
N GLN A 119 14.44 -13.53 -2.70
CA GLN A 119 13.52 -14.13 -1.75
C GLN A 119 12.07 -13.83 -2.13
N SER A 120 11.19 -14.82 -1.95
CA SER A 120 9.74 -14.60 -2.07
C SER A 120 9.20 -13.82 -0.87
N PHE A 121 8.25 -12.91 -1.13
CA PHE A 121 7.71 -12.04 -0.12
C PHE A 121 6.21 -11.82 -0.34
N THR A 122 5.44 -11.80 0.75
CA THR A 122 3.99 -11.65 0.71
C THR A 122 3.54 -10.60 1.72
N ILE A 123 2.57 -9.76 1.32
CA ILE A 123 1.91 -8.80 2.20
C ILE A 123 0.73 -9.49 2.86
N ASN A 124 0.72 -9.54 4.20
CA ASN A 124 -0.31 -10.23 4.97
C ASN A 124 -1.61 -9.43 5.01
N THR A 125 -1.54 -8.17 5.44
CA THR A 125 -2.73 -7.32 5.56
C THR A 125 -2.41 -5.89 5.14
N PHE A 126 -3.40 -5.27 4.52
CA PHE A 126 -3.41 -3.83 4.28
C PHE A 126 -4.87 -3.37 4.26
N THR A 127 -5.19 -2.43 5.13
CA THR A 127 -6.55 -1.89 5.26
C THR A 127 -6.47 -0.37 5.36
N ILE A 128 -7.28 0.32 4.56
CA ILE A 128 -7.45 1.77 4.62
C ILE A 128 -8.74 2.04 5.39
N THR A 129 -8.64 2.82 6.46
CA THR A 129 -9.80 3.19 7.28
C THR A 129 -10.12 4.66 7.07
N ALA A 130 -11.40 4.98 6.87
CA ALA A 130 -11.84 6.35 6.76
C ALA A 130 -11.85 7.01 8.14
N SER A 131 -11.35 8.24 8.21
CA SER A 131 -11.48 9.09 9.38
C SER A 131 -12.81 9.86 9.33
N ASN A 132 -13.23 10.40 10.46
CA ASN A 132 -14.46 11.20 10.60
C ASN A 132 -15.74 10.40 10.34
N ALA A 133 -15.71 9.13 10.75
CA ALA A 133 -16.91 8.27 10.70
C ALA A 133 -17.77 8.45 11.94
#